data_378ab1c785a3ae7f6fa0e92c2dbdb2b2
#
_entry.id   378ab1c785a3ae7f6fa0e92c2dbdb2b2
#
_cell.length_a   1.000
_cell.length_b   1.000
_cell.length_c   1.000
_cell.angle_alpha   90.00
_cell.angle_beta   90.00
_cell.angle_gamma   90.00
#
_symmetry.space_group_name_H-M   'P 1'
#
loop_
_entity.id
_entity.type
_entity.pdbx_description
1 polymer ?
#
loop_
_entity_poly.entity_id
_entity_poly.type
_entity_poly.pdbx_seq_one_letter_code
_entity_poly.pdbx_strand_id
1 'polypeptide(L)'
;MAGAAILAVNLKVTGIGNDIEVSNSQALTVPVEAMSGYTVVDTATTTAIQLFDFVTSIALAKIYGVYLKAVKGTIYIGVDTAGTGTITNLTADLVLNEGEATYIPVNPEGNLGMVIDGAAVTDAVQWVILGAA
;
A
#
# COMPACT_ATOMS: atom_id res chain seq x y z
N MET A 1 -18.72 16.59 -9.09
CA MET A 1 -17.52 17.33 -8.62
C MET A 1 -16.29 16.53 -8.99
N ALA A 2 -15.31 17.14 -9.61
CA ALA A 2 -14.06 16.45 -9.92
C ALA A 2 -13.24 16.27 -8.63
N GLY A 3 -12.78 15.07 -8.39
CA GLY A 3 -11.86 14.79 -7.30
C GLY A 3 -10.45 15.31 -7.62
N ALA A 4 -9.59 15.33 -6.62
CA ALA A 4 -8.17 15.61 -6.79
C ALA A 4 -7.36 14.72 -5.86
N ALA A 5 -6.24 14.25 -6.35
CA ALA A 5 -5.27 13.51 -5.56
C ALA A 5 -3.87 14.05 -5.83
N ILE A 6 -3.14 14.32 -4.77
CA ILE A 6 -1.78 14.84 -4.83
C ILE A 6 -0.87 13.94 -4.01
N LEU A 7 0.23 13.53 -4.62
CA LEU A 7 1.30 12.81 -3.93
C LEU A 7 2.48 13.75 -3.70
N ALA A 8 2.88 13.89 -2.45
CA ALA A 8 4.07 14.66 -2.08
C ALA A 8 5.08 13.75 -1.38
N VAL A 9 6.31 13.77 -1.86
CA VAL A 9 7.41 12.97 -1.30
C VAL A 9 8.59 13.87 -1.01
N ASN A 10 9.15 13.74 0.18
CA ASN A 10 10.39 14.41 0.57
C ASN A 10 11.34 13.36 1.15
N LEU A 11 12.50 13.21 0.52
CA LEU A 11 13.56 12.35 1.00
C LEU A 11 14.78 13.19 1.32
N LYS A 12 15.25 13.12 2.57
CA LYS A 12 16.45 13.80 3.03
C LYS A 12 17.39 12.81 3.69
N VAL A 13 18.61 12.78 3.22
CA VAL A 13 19.67 11.92 3.78
C VAL A 13 20.84 12.80 4.20
N THR A 14 21.24 12.70 5.46
CA THR A 14 22.33 13.48 6.05
C THR A 14 23.33 12.57 6.76
N GLY A 15 24.54 13.06 6.98
CA GLY A 15 25.55 12.36 7.79
C GLY A 15 26.37 11.32 7.06
N ILE A 16 26.24 11.20 5.74
CA ILE A 16 26.97 10.22 4.91
C ILE A 16 27.92 10.87 3.89
N GLY A 17 28.38 12.07 4.14
CA GLY A 17 29.19 12.86 3.21
C GLY A 17 28.38 14.02 2.67
N ASN A 18 28.08 14.03 1.38
CA ASN A 18 27.17 15.04 0.81
C ASN A 18 25.73 14.74 1.18
N ASP A 19 25.00 15.74 1.65
CA ASP A 19 23.57 15.62 1.92
C ASP A 19 22.79 15.39 0.63
N ILE A 20 21.80 14.54 0.71
CA ILE A 20 20.87 14.26 -0.38
C ILE A 20 19.51 14.75 0.04
N GLU A 21 18.88 15.57 -0.79
CA GLU A 21 17.52 16.03 -0.58
C GLU A 21 16.76 15.98 -1.89
N VAL A 22 15.66 15.23 -1.90
CA VAL A 22 14.75 15.11 -3.05
C VAL A 22 13.35 15.42 -2.57
N SER A 23 12.71 16.38 -3.22
CA SER A 23 11.35 16.76 -2.92
C SER A 23 10.53 16.77 -4.21
N ASN A 24 9.39 16.11 -4.20
CA ASN A 24 8.51 16.06 -5.36
C ASN A 24 7.05 16.14 -4.91
N SER A 25 6.27 16.93 -5.63
CA SER A 25 4.82 16.97 -5.49
C SER A 25 4.21 16.85 -6.87
N GLN A 26 3.31 15.90 -7.03
CA GLN A 26 2.68 15.64 -8.32
C GLN A 26 1.18 15.43 -8.18
N ALA A 27 0.43 15.90 -9.15
CA ALA A 27 -0.97 15.55 -9.28
C ALA A 27 -1.08 14.12 -9.83
N LEU A 28 -1.91 13.31 -9.19
CA LEU A 28 -2.24 11.98 -9.67
C LEU A 28 -3.44 12.02 -10.61
N THR A 29 -3.72 10.92 -11.26
CA THR A 29 -4.98 10.76 -12.01
C THR A 29 -6.15 11.13 -11.11
N VAL A 30 -7.08 11.92 -11.65
CA VAL A 30 -8.25 12.36 -10.88
C VAL A 30 -9.06 11.13 -10.43
N PRO A 31 -9.22 10.89 -9.13
CA PRO A 31 -9.99 9.76 -8.67
C PRO A 31 -11.48 10.01 -8.89
N VAL A 32 -12.18 8.99 -9.33
CA VAL A 32 -13.65 8.95 -9.39
C VAL A 32 -14.18 8.33 -8.09
N GLU A 33 -13.47 7.34 -7.60
CA GLU A 33 -13.76 6.68 -6.33
C GLU A 33 -12.50 6.57 -5.50
N ALA A 34 -12.64 6.71 -4.20
CA ALA A 34 -11.55 6.51 -3.26
C ALA A 34 -12.10 5.92 -1.97
N MET A 35 -11.37 5.00 -1.39
CA MET A 35 -11.66 4.46 -0.07
C MET A 35 -10.43 4.47 0.80
N SER A 36 -10.64 4.65 2.08
CA SER A 36 -9.58 4.60 3.08
C SER A 36 -10.04 3.80 4.28
N GLY A 37 -9.11 3.22 4.99
CA GLY A 37 -9.42 2.46 6.18
C GLY A 37 -8.20 2.16 7.03
N TYR A 38 -8.48 1.50 8.13
CA TYR A 38 -7.50 0.99 9.08
C TYR A 38 -7.82 -0.48 9.34
N THR A 39 -6.85 -1.35 9.16
CA THR A 39 -7.05 -2.79 9.32
C THR A 39 -5.94 -3.40 10.15
N VAL A 40 -6.33 -4.19 11.15
CA VAL A 40 -5.41 -5.04 11.89
C VAL A 40 -5.13 -6.28 11.04
N VAL A 41 -3.87 -6.53 10.78
CA VAL A 41 -3.43 -7.66 9.96
C VAL A 41 -3.05 -8.80 10.88
N ASP A 42 -3.87 -9.82 10.93
CA ASP A 42 -3.72 -10.94 11.85
C ASP A 42 -2.85 -12.04 11.23
N THR A 43 -1.68 -12.27 11.81
CA THR A 43 -0.78 -13.36 11.41
C THR A 43 -1.13 -14.71 12.03
N ALA A 44 -2.13 -14.78 12.90
CA ALA A 44 -2.59 -16.05 13.46
C ALA A 44 -3.23 -16.93 12.38
N THR A 45 -3.67 -16.34 11.29
CA THR A 45 -4.07 -17.06 10.09
C THR A 45 -2.85 -17.30 9.22
N THR A 46 -2.70 -18.49 8.70
CA THR A 46 -1.58 -18.86 7.82
C THR A 46 -1.70 -18.27 6.42
N THR A 47 -2.72 -17.47 6.17
CA THR A 47 -3.02 -16.90 4.86
C THR A 47 -2.96 -15.37 4.93
N ALA A 48 -2.15 -14.76 4.09
CA ALA A 48 -2.10 -13.32 3.95
C ALA A 48 -3.46 -12.76 3.49
N ILE A 49 -3.78 -11.56 3.93
CA ILE A 49 -5.02 -10.89 3.53
C ILE A 49 -4.81 -10.25 2.15
N GLN A 50 -5.73 -10.52 1.24
CA GLN A 50 -5.72 -9.85 -0.05
C GLN A 50 -6.15 -8.39 0.14
N LEU A 51 -5.30 -7.45 -0.25
CA LEU A 51 -5.53 -6.03 -0.01
C LEU A 51 -6.84 -5.55 -0.63
N PHE A 52 -7.16 -6.03 -1.82
CA PHE A 52 -8.34 -5.57 -2.55
C PHE A 52 -9.66 -6.09 -1.97
N ASP A 53 -9.61 -7.06 -1.06
CA ASP A 53 -10.80 -7.49 -0.31
C ASP A 53 -11.28 -6.43 0.69
N PHE A 54 -10.45 -5.45 1.03
CA PHE A 54 -10.87 -4.32 1.85
C PHE A 54 -11.85 -3.40 1.14
N VAL A 55 -11.88 -3.46 -0.19
CA VAL A 55 -12.63 -2.53 -1.01
C VAL A 55 -13.59 -3.30 -1.91
N THR A 56 -14.85 -3.28 -1.57
CA THR A 56 -15.89 -3.97 -2.35
C THR A 56 -16.60 -3.06 -3.34
N SER A 57 -16.47 -1.73 -3.17
CA SER A 57 -17.18 -0.75 -4.00
C SER A 57 -16.40 -0.29 -5.22
N ILE A 58 -15.07 -0.46 -5.22
CA ILE A 58 -14.23 -0.09 -6.36
C ILE A 58 -13.89 -1.36 -7.13
N ALA A 59 -14.26 -1.41 -8.40
CA ALA A 59 -13.91 -2.54 -9.24
C ALA A 59 -12.40 -2.67 -9.38
N LEU A 60 -11.88 -3.89 -9.28
CA LEU A 60 -10.44 -4.16 -9.34
C LEU A 60 -9.79 -3.55 -10.59
N ALA A 61 -10.46 -3.65 -11.75
CA ALA A 61 -9.98 -3.09 -13.00
C ALA A 61 -9.94 -1.55 -13.05
N LYS A 62 -10.43 -0.90 -12.00
CA LYS A 62 -10.44 0.57 -11.88
C LYS A 62 -9.40 1.10 -10.90
N ILE A 63 -8.81 0.25 -10.10
CA ILE A 63 -7.82 0.65 -9.10
C ILE A 63 -6.51 1.03 -9.80
N TYR A 64 -6.04 2.24 -9.57
CA TYR A 64 -4.79 2.72 -10.17
C TYR A 64 -3.72 3.14 -9.16
N GLY A 65 -4.07 3.25 -7.91
CA GLY A 65 -3.13 3.66 -6.88
C GLY A 65 -3.50 3.16 -5.49
N VAL A 66 -2.50 2.81 -4.72
CA VAL A 66 -2.64 2.30 -3.36
C VAL A 66 -1.62 3.01 -2.46
N TYR A 67 -2.11 3.59 -1.38
CA TYR A 67 -1.27 4.13 -0.31
C TYR A 67 -1.37 3.20 0.90
N LEU A 68 -0.23 2.86 1.48
CA LEU A 68 -0.14 2.02 2.66
C LEU A 68 0.80 2.65 3.69
N LYS A 69 0.38 2.63 4.95
CA LYS A 69 1.22 3.07 6.07
C LYS A 69 1.16 2.03 7.18
N ALA A 70 2.31 1.58 7.65
CA ALA A 70 2.40 0.72 8.82
C ALA A 70 2.16 1.59 10.07
N VAL A 71 0.99 1.47 10.67
CA VAL A 71 0.62 2.24 11.86
C VAL A 71 1.14 1.57 13.12
N LYS A 72 1.16 0.25 13.14
CA LYS A 72 1.65 -0.54 14.25
C LYS A 72 2.39 -1.77 13.75
N GLY A 73 3.60 -1.94 14.25
CA GLY A 73 4.43 -3.10 13.93
C GLY A 73 4.99 -3.07 12.51
N THR A 74 5.34 -4.23 12.01
CA THR A 74 5.93 -4.41 10.69
C THR A 74 4.92 -5.05 9.74
N ILE A 75 4.75 -4.45 8.57
CA ILE A 75 3.82 -4.92 7.54
C ILE A 75 4.61 -5.47 6.35
N TYR A 76 4.28 -6.67 5.95
CA TYR A 76 4.81 -7.34 4.76
C TYR A 76 3.83 -7.22 3.61
N ILE A 77 4.32 -6.84 2.43
CA ILE A 77 3.51 -6.66 1.24
C ILE A 77 4.08 -7.56 0.14
N GLY A 78 3.22 -8.38 -0.43
CA GLY A 78 3.54 -9.22 -1.57
C GLY A 78 2.73 -8.82 -2.78
N VAL A 79 3.39 -8.73 -3.92
CA VAL A 79 2.74 -8.52 -5.21
C VAL A 79 2.61 -9.89 -5.86
N ASP A 80 1.42 -10.46 -5.76
CA ASP A 80 1.14 -11.81 -6.24
C ASP A 80 -0.21 -11.84 -6.94
N THR A 81 -0.21 -12.31 -8.16
CA THR A 81 -1.44 -12.45 -8.95
C THR A 81 -2.38 -13.52 -8.42
N ALA A 82 -1.88 -14.50 -7.68
CA ALA A 82 -2.71 -15.55 -7.09
C ALA A 82 -3.46 -15.09 -5.83
N GLY A 83 -2.95 -14.09 -5.13
CA GLY A 83 -3.57 -13.57 -3.91
C GLY A 83 -3.64 -14.58 -2.76
N THR A 84 -2.82 -15.61 -2.78
CA THR A 84 -2.85 -16.71 -1.82
C THR A 84 -1.47 -16.97 -1.23
N GLY A 85 -1.46 -17.51 -0.02
CA GLY A 85 -0.25 -17.92 0.64
C GLY A 85 0.15 -17.04 1.82
N THR A 86 1.21 -17.44 2.48
CA THR A 86 1.79 -16.75 3.64
C THR A 86 2.92 -15.84 3.15
N ILE A 87 2.95 -14.60 3.62
CA ILE A 87 4.05 -13.70 3.35
C ILE A 87 4.90 -13.58 4.62
N THR A 88 6.19 -13.72 4.45
CA THR A 88 7.17 -13.57 5.53
C THR A 88 8.21 -12.52 5.15
N ASN A 89 9.07 -12.19 6.09
CA ASN A 89 10.21 -11.32 5.84
C ASN A 89 11.09 -11.80 4.66
N LEU A 90 11.09 -13.08 4.36
CA LEU A 90 11.90 -13.66 3.27
C LEU A 90 11.18 -13.66 1.93
N THR A 91 9.87 -13.57 1.92
CA THR A 91 9.05 -13.69 0.70
C THR A 91 8.32 -12.40 0.33
N ALA A 92 8.34 -11.41 1.19
CA ALA A 92 7.71 -10.11 0.91
C ALA A 92 8.50 -9.34 -0.15
N ASP A 93 7.78 -8.70 -1.06
CA ASP A 93 8.38 -7.78 -2.03
C ASP A 93 8.68 -6.42 -1.41
N LEU A 94 7.85 -5.98 -0.47
CA LEU A 94 8.01 -4.74 0.26
C LEU A 94 7.82 -4.98 1.76
N VAL A 95 8.57 -4.25 2.56
CA VAL A 95 8.45 -4.26 4.02
C VAL A 95 8.31 -2.84 4.51
N LEU A 96 7.27 -2.58 5.30
CA LEU A 96 7.07 -1.30 5.98
C LEU A 96 7.26 -1.52 7.49
N ASN A 97 8.19 -0.80 8.07
CA ASN A 97 8.33 -0.74 9.52
C ASN A 97 7.35 0.29 10.10
N GLU A 98 7.11 0.23 11.39
CA GLU A 98 6.18 1.14 12.06
C GLU A 98 6.49 2.61 11.74
N GLY A 99 5.49 3.33 11.28
CA GLY A 99 5.60 4.71 10.85
C GLY A 99 5.96 4.93 9.38
N GLU A 100 6.43 3.89 8.69
CA GLU A 100 6.76 3.99 7.27
C GLU A 100 5.51 3.89 6.39
N ALA A 101 5.56 4.57 5.25
CA ALA A 101 4.48 4.60 4.29
C ALA A 101 5.00 4.49 2.85
N THR A 102 4.15 4.00 1.96
CA THR A 102 4.43 3.93 0.53
C THR A 102 3.19 4.20 -0.30
N TYR A 103 3.39 4.74 -1.49
CA TYR A 103 2.39 4.80 -2.54
C TYR A 103 2.82 3.89 -3.69
N ILE A 104 1.91 3.03 -4.13
CA ILE A 104 2.18 2.06 -5.19
C ILE A 104 1.26 2.36 -6.37
N PRO A 105 1.80 2.78 -7.53
CA PRO A 105 1.04 2.86 -8.77
C PRO A 105 0.65 1.45 -9.21
N VAL A 106 -0.62 1.25 -9.53
CA VAL A 106 -1.16 -0.04 -9.95
C VAL A 106 -1.64 0.07 -11.38
N ASN A 107 -1.33 -0.93 -12.20
CA ASN A 107 -1.90 -1.03 -13.54
C ASN A 107 -3.29 -1.69 -13.45
N PRO A 108 -4.37 -0.95 -13.70
CA PRO A 108 -5.72 -1.49 -13.56
C PRO A 108 -6.06 -2.56 -14.60
N GLU A 109 -5.36 -2.58 -15.73
CA GLU A 109 -5.56 -3.59 -16.78
C GLU A 109 -4.82 -4.90 -16.49
N GLY A 110 -3.90 -4.89 -15.53
CA GLY A 110 -3.19 -6.09 -15.09
C GLY A 110 -3.98 -6.85 -14.03
N ASN A 111 -3.87 -8.16 -14.03
CA ASN A 111 -4.37 -9.01 -12.95
C ASN A 111 -3.40 -8.98 -11.77
N LEU A 112 -3.33 -7.86 -11.11
CA LEU A 112 -2.43 -7.72 -9.98
C LEU A 112 -3.16 -8.02 -8.68
N GLY A 113 -2.77 -9.12 -8.04
CA GLY A 113 -3.09 -9.36 -6.65
C GLY A 113 -2.05 -8.70 -5.75
N MET A 114 -2.51 -8.08 -4.69
CA MET A 114 -1.63 -7.54 -3.65
C MET A 114 -2.09 -8.10 -2.32
N VAL A 115 -1.16 -8.73 -1.61
CA VAL A 115 -1.43 -9.36 -0.34
C VAL A 115 -0.60 -8.68 0.75
N ILE A 116 -1.18 -8.56 1.92
CA ILE A 116 -0.50 -7.98 3.08
C ILE A 116 -0.60 -8.91 4.28
N ASP A 117 0.42 -8.87 5.11
CA ASP A 117 0.47 -9.59 6.37
C ASP A 117 1.26 -8.78 7.39
N GLY A 118 1.11 -9.08 8.64
CA GLY A 118 1.87 -8.46 9.73
C GLY A 118 2.89 -9.41 10.32
N ALA A 119 3.91 -8.87 10.98
CA ALA A 119 4.87 -9.67 11.72
C ALA A 119 4.28 -10.21 13.03
N ALA A 120 3.25 -9.57 13.56
CA ALA A 120 2.56 -9.96 14.78
C ALA A 120 1.05 -9.73 14.66
N VAL A 121 0.27 -10.45 15.44
CA VAL A 121 -1.21 -10.44 15.39
C VAL A 121 -1.86 -9.08 15.68
N THR A 122 -1.11 -8.13 16.21
CA THR A 122 -1.60 -6.79 16.54
C THR A 122 -1.13 -5.73 15.52
N ASP A 123 -0.37 -6.12 14.51
CA ASP A 123 0.13 -5.19 13.51
C ASP A 123 -1.00 -4.65 12.67
N ALA A 124 -0.90 -3.37 12.30
CA ALA A 124 -2.00 -2.68 11.68
C ALA A 124 -1.51 -1.74 10.57
N VAL A 125 -2.32 -1.62 9.54
CA VAL A 125 -2.06 -0.80 8.36
C VAL A 125 -3.18 0.20 8.14
N GLN A 126 -2.81 1.42 7.80
CA GLN A 126 -3.72 2.41 7.22
C GLN A 126 -3.58 2.37 5.70
N TRP A 127 -4.69 2.38 5.00
CA TRP A 127 -4.68 2.26 3.55
C TRP A 127 -5.62 3.25 2.88
N VAL A 128 -5.24 3.66 1.68
CA VAL A 128 -6.08 4.44 0.78
C VAL A 128 -6.00 3.80 -0.60
N ILE A 129 -7.14 3.55 -1.22
CA ILE A 129 -7.24 2.97 -2.56
C ILE A 129 -7.94 3.97 -3.46
N LEU A 130 -7.33 4.25 -4.61
CA LEU A 130 -7.83 5.20 -5.60
C LEU A 130 -8.31 4.46 -6.83
N GLY A 131 -9.52 4.79 -7.28
CA GLY A 131 -10.15 4.23 -8.47
C GLY A 131 -10.43 5.30 -9.53
N ALA A 132 -10.17 4.95 -10.79
CA ALA A 132 -10.47 5.77 -11.96
C ALA A 132 -11.83 5.42 -12.56
N ALA A 133 -12.25 6.24 -13.51
CA ALA A 133 -13.49 6.02 -14.26
C ALA A 133 -13.46 4.73 -15.10
#